data_38d338e943f09e2d688ede853045cb4a
#
_entry.id   38d338e943f09e2d688ede853045cb4a
#
_cell.length_a   1.000
_cell.length_b   1.000
_cell.length_c   1.000
_cell.angle_alpha   90.00
_cell.angle_beta   90.00
_cell.angle_gamma   90.00
#
_symmetry.space_group_name_H-M   'P 1'
#
loop_
_entity.id
_entity.type
_entity.pdbx_description
1 polymer ?
#
loop_
_entity_poly.entity_id
_entity_poly.type
_entity_poly.pdbx_seq_one_letter_code
_entity_poly.pdbx_strand_id
1 'polypeptide(L)'
;MADFVNIALPKGRLGEKVYSMFEAAGYPCPSIKENNRKLIYENSEVGVRYFWVKPSDVSIYVERGAADIGVAGKDILLEYCPDVYELLDLKTGVCRMMVAAMEDYRSDPDKTLRVATKFPNIARSYYDRQRREIDIITLNGSIELAPILGLSDVIVDIVETGKTLYENHLAPFE
;
A
#
# COMPACT_ATOMS: atom_id res chain seq x y z
N MET A 1 -11.47 20.43 -26.63
CA MET A 1 -10.31 19.83 -25.94
C MET A 1 -10.52 18.32 -26.04
N ALA A 2 -9.51 17.53 -26.35
CA ALA A 2 -9.71 16.08 -26.32
C ALA A 2 -9.96 15.69 -24.85
N ASP A 3 -11.07 14.99 -24.61
CA ASP A 3 -11.35 14.45 -23.30
C ASP A 3 -10.46 13.22 -23.06
N PHE A 4 -9.51 13.35 -22.15
CA PHE A 4 -8.63 12.25 -21.76
C PHE A 4 -9.21 11.50 -20.56
N VAL A 5 -9.10 10.19 -20.57
CA VAL A 5 -9.23 9.40 -19.33
C VAL A 5 -7.91 9.52 -18.55
N ASN A 6 -7.98 10.10 -17.38
CA ASN A 6 -6.83 10.35 -16.51
C ASN A 6 -6.61 9.16 -15.60
N ILE A 7 -5.43 8.53 -15.68
CA ILE A 7 -5.12 7.27 -14.98
C ILE A 7 -3.92 7.48 -14.05
N ALA A 8 -4.17 7.38 -12.75
CA ALA A 8 -3.14 7.44 -11.71
C ALA A 8 -2.54 6.06 -11.46
N LEU A 9 -1.25 5.90 -11.73
CA LEU A 9 -0.51 4.67 -11.50
C LEU A 9 0.42 4.80 -10.29
N PRO A 10 0.52 3.77 -9.43
CA PRO A 10 1.48 3.78 -8.34
C PRO A 10 2.90 3.62 -8.87
N LYS A 11 3.86 4.41 -8.38
CA LYS A 11 5.28 4.20 -8.68
C LYS A 11 5.76 2.82 -8.21
N GLY A 12 6.61 2.16 -9.02
CA GLY A 12 7.22 0.87 -8.71
C GLY A 12 6.57 -0.31 -9.45
N ARG A 13 6.97 -1.52 -9.07
CA ARG A 13 6.65 -2.78 -9.76
C ARG A 13 5.16 -2.99 -10.07
N LEU A 14 4.28 -2.62 -9.13
CA LEU A 14 2.84 -2.76 -9.32
C LEU A 14 2.36 -1.89 -10.49
N GLY A 15 2.76 -0.62 -10.52
CA GLY A 15 2.34 0.30 -11.57
C GLY A 15 2.86 -0.09 -12.95
N GLU A 16 4.10 -0.56 -13.04
CA GLU A 16 4.68 -1.05 -14.32
C GLU A 16 3.90 -2.26 -14.85
N LYS A 17 3.57 -3.20 -13.97
CA LYS A 17 2.76 -4.36 -14.32
C LYS A 17 1.35 -3.96 -14.77
N VAL A 18 0.74 -3.03 -14.06
CA VAL A 18 -0.62 -2.56 -14.40
C VAL A 18 -0.61 -1.73 -15.68
N TYR A 19 0.41 -0.90 -15.93
CA TYR A 19 0.54 -0.21 -17.21
C TYR A 19 0.57 -1.21 -18.37
N SER A 20 1.30 -2.33 -18.23
CA SER A 20 1.34 -3.37 -19.25
C SER A 20 -0.05 -4.00 -19.51
N MET A 21 -0.92 -4.08 -18.48
CA MET A 21 -2.30 -4.53 -18.65
C MET A 21 -3.14 -3.51 -19.43
N PHE A 22 -3.00 -2.21 -19.15
CA PHE A 22 -3.66 -1.15 -19.92
C PHE A 22 -3.18 -1.14 -21.38
N GLU A 23 -1.88 -1.28 -21.60
CA GLU A 23 -1.31 -1.36 -22.95
C GLU A 23 -1.90 -2.56 -23.73
N ALA A 24 -1.97 -3.74 -23.11
CA ALA A 24 -2.58 -4.92 -23.70
C ALA A 24 -4.10 -4.79 -23.94
N ALA A 25 -4.77 -3.98 -23.13
CA ALA A 25 -6.20 -3.67 -23.30
C ALA A 25 -6.47 -2.60 -24.38
N GLY A 26 -5.45 -2.11 -25.09
CA GLY A 26 -5.61 -1.16 -26.19
C GLY A 26 -5.46 0.30 -25.80
N TYR A 27 -4.85 0.58 -24.63
CA TYR A 27 -4.56 1.95 -24.14
C TYR A 27 -3.07 2.22 -24.01
N PRO A 28 -2.27 2.06 -25.12
CA PRO A 28 -0.84 2.27 -25.06
C PRO A 28 -0.48 3.77 -24.90
N CYS A 29 0.63 4.03 -24.23
CA CYS A 29 1.25 5.35 -24.17
C CYS A 29 2.79 5.19 -24.22
N PRO A 30 3.39 5.04 -25.41
CA PRO A 30 4.81 4.70 -25.55
C PRO A 30 5.76 5.65 -24.80
N SER A 31 5.41 6.93 -24.70
CA SER A 31 6.22 7.94 -24.02
C SER A 31 6.40 7.68 -22.50
N ILE A 32 5.56 6.84 -21.89
CA ILE A 32 5.70 6.48 -20.47
C ILE A 32 6.93 5.60 -20.20
N LYS A 33 7.42 4.91 -21.24
CA LYS A 33 8.59 4.03 -21.17
C LYS A 33 9.90 4.77 -21.40
N GLU A 34 9.82 6.05 -21.81
CA GLU A 34 11.01 6.86 -22.07
C GLU A 34 11.67 7.28 -20.76
N ASN A 35 13.01 7.25 -20.73
CA ASN A 35 13.78 7.77 -19.61
C ASN A 35 13.81 9.30 -19.65
N ASN A 36 12.78 9.94 -19.10
CA ASN A 36 12.63 11.38 -19.02
C ASN A 36 12.09 11.82 -17.64
N ARG A 37 11.98 13.13 -17.43
CA ARG A 37 11.45 13.72 -16.19
C ARG A 37 10.00 14.21 -16.30
N LYS A 38 9.29 13.79 -17.34
CA LYS A 38 7.87 14.15 -17.50
C LYS A 38 7.06 13.56 -16.34
N LEU A 39 6.05 14.29 -15.93
CA LEU A 39 5.11 13.86 -14.89
C LEU A 39 3.82 13.32 -15.49
N ILE A 40 3.50 13.73 -16.72
CA ILE A 40 2.26 13.38 -17.44
C ILE A 40 2.67 12.81 -18.80
N TYR A 41 2.01 11.72 -19.17
CA TYR A 41 2.20 10.99 -20.42
C TYR A 41 0.85 10.84 -21.11
N GLU A 42 0.77 11.28 -22.36
CA GLU A 42 -0.48 11.33 -23.11
C GLU A 42 -0.40 10.55 -24.41
N ASN A 43 -1.50 9.92 -24.77
CA ASN A 43 -1.73 9.40 -26.09
C ASN A 43 -3.13 9.86 -26.56
N SER A 44 -3.17 10.86 -27.44
CA SER A 44 -4.40 11.44 -27.97
C SER A 44 -5.15 10.52 -28.94
N GLU A 45 -4.47 9.54 -29.54
CA GLU A 45 -5.10 8.59 -30.46
C GLU A 45 -6.10 7.68 -29.75
N VAL A 46 -5.79 7.31 -28.52
CA VAL A 46 -6.64 6.45 -27.66
C VAL A 46 -7.27 7.21 -26.49
N GLY A 47 -7.03 8.52 -26.38
CA GLY A 47 -7.67 9.39 -25.39
C GLY A 47 -7.26 9.09 -23.94
N VAL A 48 -6.00 8.71 -23.68
CA VAL A 48 -5.54 8.40 -22.32
C VAL A 48 -4.40 9.31 -21.88
N ARG A 49 -4.40 9.57 -20.57
CA ARG A 49 -3.36 10.31 -19.86
C ARG A 49 -2.95 9.55 -18.63
N TYR A 50 -1.68 9.21 -18.52
CA TYR A 50 -1.10 8.51 -17.37
C TYR A 50 -0.20 9.43 -16.57
N PHE A 51 -0.14 9.20 -15.26
CA PHE A 51 0.84 9.83 -14.40
C PHE A 51 1.20 8.94 -13.21
N TRP A 52 2.47 9.05 -12.79
CA TRP A 52 3.01 8.26 -11.69
C TRP A 52 2.91 9.04 -10.38
N VAL A 53 2.28 8.43 -9.38
CA VAL A 53 2.19 8.99 -8.02
C VAL A 53 2.70 8.00 -6.98
N LYS A 54 2.90 8.45 -5.74
CA LYS A 54 3.16 7.51 -4.65
C LYS A 54 1.96 6.58 -4.48
N PRO A 55 2.16 5.29 -4.12
CA PRO A 55 1.05 4.36 -3.88
C PRO A 55 -0.01 4.91 -2.92
N SER A 56 0.40 5.57 -1.83
CA SER A 56 -0.50 6.21 -0.86
C SER A 56 -1.36 7.34 -1.41
N ASP A 57 -0.95 7.95 -2.51
CA ASP A 57 -1.59 9.15 -3.03
C ASP A 57 -2.60 8.84 -4.14
N VAL A 58 -2.53 7.64 -4.75
CA VAL A 58 -3.38 7.25 -5.88
C VAL A 58 -4.87 7.48 -5.59
N SER A 59 -5.34 6.99 -4.46
CA SER A 59 -6.75 7.09 -4.08
C SER A 59 -7.21 8.54 -3.90
N ILE A 60 -6.33 9.41 -3.40
CA ILE A 60 -6.62 10.85 -3.23
C ILE A 60 -6.83 11.53 -4.59
N TYR A 61 -6.03 11.17 -5.61
CA TYR A 61 -6.21 11.74 -6.95
C TYR A 61 -7.56 11.35 -7.57
N VAL A 62 -8.03 10.13 -7.31
CA VAL A 62 -9.35 9.67 -7.78
C VAL A 62 -10.46 10.33 -6.98
N GLU A 63 -10.40 10.29 -5.66
CA GLU A 63 -11.40 10.87 -4.77
C GLU A 63 -11.64 12.38 -5.06
N ARG A 64 -10.57 13.10 -5.40
CA ARG A 64 -10.61 14.53 -5.70
C ARG A 64 -10.88 14.85 -7.18
N GLY A 65 -11.12 13.85 -8.02
CA GLY A 65 -11.44 14.02 -9.43
C GLY A 65 -10.28 14.49 -10.31
N ALA A 66 -9.03 14.39 -9.83
CA ALA A 66 -7.85 14.65 -10.63
C ALA A 66 -7.45 13.45 -11.51
N ALA A 67 -7.90 12.26 -11.14
CA ALA A 67 -7.86 11.05 -11.94
C ALA A 67 -9.26 10.45 -12.05
N ASP A 68 -9.58 9.88 -13.21
CA ASP A 68 -10.81 9.12 -13.43
C ASP A 68 -10.67 7.69 -12.94
N ILE A 69 -9.45 7.14 -13.04
CA ILE A 69 -9.10 5.78 -12.64
C ILE A 69 -7.79 5.82 -11.86
N GLY A 70 -7.72 5.00 -10.80
CA GLY A 70 -6.49 4.76 -10.05
C GLY A 70 -6.28 3.28 -9.79
N VAL A 71 -5.02 2.89 -9.61
CA VAL A 71 -4.69 1.53 -9.18
C VAL A 71 -3.92 1.61 -7.87
N ALA A 72 -4.47 1.01 -6.84
CA ALA A 72 -3.92 1.03 -5.50
C ALA A 72 -3.88 -0.38 -4.89
N GLY A 73 -3.00 -0.60 -3.95
CA GLY A 73 -3.03 -1.78 -3.11
C GLY A 73 -4.27 -1.78 -2.20
N LYS A 74 -4.77 -2.96 -1.87
CA LYS A 74 -5.90 -3.09 -0.95
C LYS A 74 -5.57 -2.55 0.45
N ASP A 75 -4.32 -2.63 0.86
CA ASP A 75 -3.77 -2.00 2.07
C ASP A 75 -4.02 -0.49 2.12
N ILE A 76 -3.82 0.21 1.01
CA ILE A 76 -4.05 1.66 0.90
C ILE A 76 -5.54 1.97 1.03
N LEU A 77 -6.41 1.21 0.35
CA LEU A 77 -7.85 1.41 0.44
C LEU A 77 -8.38 1.14 1.86
N LEU A 78 -7.86 0.11 2.54
CA LEU A 78 -8.23 -0.21 3.90
C LEU A 78 -7.70 0.78 4.94
N GLU A 79 -6.49 1.31 4.72
CA GLU A 79 -5.87 2.27 5.65
C GLU A 79 -6.51 3.65 5.56
N TYR A 80 -6.73 4.16 4.35
CA TYR A 80 -7.20 5.53 4.15
C TYR A 80 -8.71 5.66 3.95
N CYS A 81 -9.41 4.55 3.69
CA CYS A 81 -10.87 4.51 3.47
C CYS A 81 -11.38 5.62 2.54
N PRO A 82 -10.77 5.83 1.36
CA PRO A 82 -11.16 6.89 0.45
C PRO A 82 -12.59 6.67 -0.08
N ASP A 83 -13.29 7.76 -0.40
CA ASP A 83 -14.62 7.70 -1.02
C ASP A 83 -14.48 7.44 -2.53
N VAL A 84 -14.21 6.19 -2.89
CA VAL A 84 -14.03 5.71 -4.27
C VAL A 84 -14.72 4.36 -4.48
N TYR A 85 -15.01 4.04 -5.74
CA TYR A 85 -15.51 2.72 -6.12
C TYR A 85 -14.38 1.76 -6.43
N GLU A 86 -14.40 0.58 -5.83
CA GLU A 86 -13.55 -0.55 -6.22
C GLU A 86 -14.20 -1.27 -7.41
N LEU A 87 -13.69 -1.05 -8.62
CA LEU A 87 -14.30 -1.57 -9.84
C LEU A 87 -13.82 -2.96 -10.21
N LEU A 88 -12.55 -3.26 -9.97
CA LEU A 88 -11.91 -4.51 -10.42
C LEU A 88 -10.76 -4.92 -9.51
N ASP A 89 -10.77 -6.17 -9.07
CA ASP A 89 -9.61 -6.80 -8.45
C ASP A 89 -8.69 -7.38 -9.54
N LEU A 90 -7.51 -6.80 -9.68
CA LEU A 90 -6.50 -7.21 -10.67
C LEU A 90 -5.77 -8.50 -10.27
N LYS A 91 -5.99 -9.04 -9.06
CA LYS A 91 -5.38 -10.27 -8.53
C LYS A 91 -3.86 -10.29 -8.66
N THR A 92 -3.24 -9.14 -8.40
CA THR A 92 -1.78 -8.95 -8.50
C THR A 92 -1.24 -8.31 -7.22
N GLY A 93 0.03 -8.55 -6.91
CA GLY A 93 0.65 -8.03 -5.68
C GLY A 93 0.05 -8.67 -4.42
N VAL A 94 -0.23 -9.97 -4.46
CA VAL A 94 -0.81 -10.69 -3.31
C VAL A 94 0.14 -10.64 -2.14
N CYS A 95 -0.32 -10.12 -1.01
CA CYS A 95 0.40 -10.02 0.25
C CYS A 95 -0.57 -10.27 1.41
N ARG A 96 -0.03 -10.31 2.63
CA ARG A 96 -0.82 -10.46 3.85
C ARG A 96 -0.45 -9.35 4.83
N MET A 97 -1.46 -8.80 5.51
CA MET A 97 -1.23 -8.01 6.71
C MET A 97 -1.02 -8.99 7.86
N MET A 98 0.08 -8.84 8.59
CA MET A 98 0.46 -9.75 9.67
C MET A 98 0.88 -8.97 10.90
N VAL A 99 0.65 -9.57 12.07
CA VAL A 99 1.31 -9.18 13.31
C VAL A 99 2.58 -9.99 13.44
N ALA A 100 3.71 -9.34 13.70
CA ALA A 100 4.97 -10.02 13.96
C ALA A 100 5.64 -9.45 15.21
N ALA A 101 6.38 -10.29 15.90
CA ALA A 101 7.11 -9.96 17.12
C ALA A 101 8.47 -10.65 17.14
N MET A 102 9.33 -10.32 18.11
CA MET A 102 10.53 -11.08 18.38
C MET A 102 10.15 -12.54 18.70
N GLU A 103 10.98 -13.50 18.32
CA GLU A 103 10.68 -14.94 18.48
C GLU A 103 10.44 -15.36 19.95
N ASP A 104 11.06 -14.65 20.89
CA ASP A 104 10.91 -14.88 22.34
C ASP A 104 9.80 -14.04 22.98
N TYR A 105 9.10 -13.21 22.23
CA TYR A 105 8.03 -12.36 22.74
C TYR A 105 6.90 -13.20 23.36
N ARG A 106 6.40 -12.74 24.51
CA ARG A 106 5.22 -13.29 25.18
C ARG A 106 4.24 -12.16 25.48
N SER A 107 3.03 -12.31 24.99
CA SER A 107 1.96 -11.33 25.21
C SER A 107 1.54 -11.32 26.68
N ASP A 108 1.43 -10.12 27.23
CA ASP A 108 0.85 -9.89 28.55
C ASP A 108 -0.50 -9.17 28.35
N PRO A 109 -1.63 -9.84 28.62
CA PRO A 109 -2.95 -9.27 28.41
C PRO A 109 -3.27 -8.07 29.30
N ASP A 110 -2.57 -7.94 30.44
CA ASP A 110 -2.80 -6.86 31.41
C ASP A 110 -2.01 -5.57 31.08
N LYS A 111 -1.16 -5.62 30.08
CA LYS A 111 -0.39 -4.45 29.63
C LYS A 111 -0.89 -3.92 28.31
N THR A 112 -0.93 -2.60 28.15
CA THR A 112 -1.14 -1.94 26.87
C THR A 112 -0.06 -2.40 25.88
N LEU A 113 -0.50 -2.94 24.74
CA LEU A 113 0.39 -3.49 23.72
C LEU A 113 0.92 -2.35 22.82
N ARG A 114 2.24 -2.20 22.74
CA ARG A 114 2.86 -1.22 21.84
C ARG A 114 2.99 -1.81 20.44
N VAL A 115 2.34 -1.16 19.46
CA VAL A 115 2.23 -1.62 18.07
C VAL A 115 2.90 -0.63 17.14
N ALA A 116 4.03 -0.98 16.53
CA ALA A 116 4.62 -0.16 15.48
C ALA A 116 4.06 -0.55 14.11
N THR A 117 3.64 0.43 13.31
CA THR A 117 3.01 0.17 12.02
C THR A 117 3.06 1.39 11.10
N LYS A 118 3.02 1.13 9.80
CA LYS A 118 2.69 2.13 8.77
C LYS A 118 1.18 2.26 8.54
N PHE A 119 0.39 1.35 9.12
CA PHE A 119 -1.04 1.18 8.88
C PHE A 119 -1.84 1.32 10.19
N PRO A 120 -1.85 2.52 10.81
CA PRO A 120 -2.47 2.73 12.12
C PRO A 120 -3.97 2.42 12.14
N ASN A 121 -4.71 2.70 11.07
CA ASN A 121 -6.15 2.45 11.04
C ASN A 121 -6.46 0.96 10.90
N ILE A 122 -5.68 0.23 10.09
CA ILE A 122 -5.79 -1.22 9.97
C ILE A 122 -5.46 -1.88 11.32
N ALA A 123 -4.36 -1.49 11.95
CA ALA A 123 -3.95 -2.02 13.24
C ALA A 123 -5.01 -1.76 14.32
N ARG A 124 -5.52 -0.52 14.41
CA ARG A 124 -6.60 -0.17 15.34
C ARG A 124 -7.84 -1.02 15.11
N SER A 125 -8.33 -1.11 13.87
CA SER A 125 -9.50 -1.92 13.53
C SER A 125 -9.33 -3.40 13.85
N TYR A 126 -8.11 -3.92 13.73
CA TYR A 126 -7.80 -5.31 14.09
C TYR A 126 -7.91 -5.54 15.59
N TYR A 127 -7.23 -4.73 16.41
CA TYR A 127 -7.21 -4.89 17.87
C TYR A 127 -8.50 -4.47 18.56
N ASP A 128 -9.26 -3.53 18.00
CA ASP A 128 -10.60 -3.17 18.48
C ASP A 128 -11.56 -4.37 18.45
N ARG A 129 -11.49 -5.21 17.41
CA ARG A 129 -12.29 -6.45 17.31
C ARG A 129 -11.91 -7.47 18.39
N GLN A 130 -10.66 -7.46 18.83
CA GLN A 130 -10.14 -8.32 19.88
C GLN A 130 -10.34 -7.69 21.28
N ARG A 131 -10.85 -6.46 21.35
CA ARG A 131 -10.97 -5.69 22.60
C ARG A 131 -9.65 -5.55 23.34
N ARG A 132 -8.56 -5.45 22.58
CA ARG A 132 -7.20 -5.30 23.08
C ARG A 132 -6.80 -3.82 23.08
N GLU A 133 -6.39 -3.31 24.26
CA GLU A 133 -5.83 -1.97 24.37
C GLU A 133 -4.43 -1.93 23.73
N ILE A 134 -4.20 -0.93 22.88
CA ILE A 134 -2.95 -0.75 22.15
C ILE A 134 -2.46 0.69 22.20
N ASP A 135 -1.15 0.85 22.15
CA ASP A 135 -0.44 2.11 21.89
C ASP A 135 0.19 2.05 20.50
N ILE A 136 -0.31 2.88 19.58
CA ILE A 136 0.13 2.85 18.18
C ILE A 136 1.30 3.82 17.96
N ILE A 137 2.40 3.26 17.48
CA ILE A 137 3.60 3.99 17.07
C ILE A 137 3.64 4.01 15.55
N THR A 138 3.27 5.14 14.94
CA THR A 138 3.25 5.27 13.48
C THR A 138 4.64 5.52 12.94
N LEU A 139 5.11 4.63 12.05
CA LEU A 139 6.38 4.71 11.35
C LEU A 139 6.18 4.71 9.84
N ASN A 140 7.10 5.31 9.09
CA ASN A 140 7.01 5.42 7.62
C ASN A 140 7.82 4.34 6.87
N GLY A 141 8.66 3.58 7.57
CA GLY A 141 9.49 2.51 6.99
C GLY A 141 10.42 1.90 8.03
N SER A 142 11.10 0.81 7.66
CA SER A 142 11.98 0.04 8.55
C SER A 142 11.30 -0.34 9.88
N ILE A 143 10.07 -0.77 9.78
CA ILE A 143 9.19 -1.00 10.93
C ILE A 143 9.74 -2.13 11.81
N GLU A 144 10.45 -3.08 11.19
CA GLU A 144 11.10 -4.22 11.84
C GLU A 144 12.12 -3.80 12.92
N LEU A 145 12.70 -2.60 12.80
CA LEU A 145 13.62 -2.06 13.81
C LEU A 145 12.94 -1.76 15.14
N ALA A 146 11.63 -1.49 15.15
CA ALA A 146 10.94 -1.06 16.36
C ALA A 146 10.96 -2.12 17.47
N PRO A 147 10.61 -3.39 17.27
CA PRO A 147 10.72 -4.41 18.31
C PRO A 147 12.19 -4.75 18.64
N ILE A 148 13.09 -4.74 17.67
CA ILE A 148 14.52 -5.03 17.89
C ILE A 148 15.14 -4.01 18.86
N LEU A 149 14.75 -2.75 18.75
CA LEU A 149 15.24 -1.66 19.59
C LEU A 149 14.38 -1.43 20.84
N GLY A 150 13.34 -2.26 21.08
CA GLY A 150 12.46 -2.13 22.24
C GLY A 150 11.48 -0.94 22.18
N LEU A 151 11.31 -0.33 21.00
CA LEU A 151 10.34 0.74 20.79
C LEU A 151 8.91 0.23 20.84
N SER A 152 8.66 -0.97 20.27
CA SER A 152 7.35 -1.63 20.29
C SER A 152 7.46 -3.08 20.73
N ASP A 153 6.33 -3.67 21.06
CA ASP A 153 6.23 -5.09 21.42
C ASP A 153 6.01 -5.94 20.18
N VAL A 154 5.19 -5.44 19.26
CA VAL A 154 4.86 -6.07 17.99
C VAL A 154 4.87 -5.06 16.85
N ILE A 155 4.86 -5.56 15.63
CA ILE A 155 4.61 -4.77 14.42
C ILE A 155 3.35 -5.28 13.71
N VAL A 156 2.67 -4.38 12.98
CA VAL A 156 1.65 -4.73 12.00
C VAL A 156 2.12 -4.22 10.65
N ASP A 157 2.41 -5.13 9.73
CA ASP A 157 2.97 -4.76 8.43
C ASP A 157 2.57 -5.77 7.35
N ILE A 158 2.82 -5.38 6.10
CA ILE A 158 2.61 -6.21 4.91
C ILE A 158 3.75 -7.21 4.79
N VAL A 159 3.38 -8.48 4.64
CA VAL A 159 4.32 -9.57 4.40
C VAL A 159 4.00 -10.22 3.06
N GLU A 160 4.95 -10.17 2.13
CA GLU A 160 4.87 -10.85 0.84
C GLU A 160 5.51 -12.25 0.94
N THR A 161 6.79 -12.32 1.32
CA THR A 161 7.56 -13.58 1.42
C THR A 161 7.97 -13.94 2.83
N GLY A 162 7.91 -13.01 3.75
CA GLY A 162 8.40 -13.17 5.14
C GLY A 162 9.93 -13.14 5.30
N LYS A 163 10.69 -12.96 4.22
CA LYS A 163 12.16 -12.97 4.26
C LYS A 163 12.72 -11.90 5.21
N THR A 164 12.20 -10.67 5.14
CA THR A 164 12.65 -9.58 6.01
C THR A 164 12.41 -9.88 7.49
N LEU A 165 11.27 -10.47 7.83
CA LEU A 165 10.97 -10.87 9.21
C LEU A 165 12.01 -11.90 9.70
N TYR A 166 12.21 -12.96 8.92
CA TYR A 166 13.12 -14.03 9.25
C TYR A 166 14.57 -13.56 9.44
N GLU A 167 15.08 -12.73 8.52
CA GLU A 167 16.44 -12.17 8.58
C GLU A 167 16.66 -11.25 9.80
N ASN A 168 15.58 -10.77 10.43
CA ASN A 168 15.61 -9.88 11.59
C ASN A 168 15.10 -10.55 12.88
N HIS A 169 15.03 -11.89 12.94
CA HIS A 169 14.57 -12.65 14.10
C HIS A 169 13.15 -12.30 14.57
N LEU A 170 12.31 -11.93 13.62
CA LEU A 170 10.90 -11.69 13.83
C LEU A 170 10.10 -12.88 13.32
N ALA A 171 9.11 -13.29 14.07
CA ALA A 171 8.20 -14.36 13.68
C ALA A 171 6.77 -13.80 13.55
N PRO A 172 5.96 -14.35 12.62
CA PRO A 172 4.53 -14.11 12.64
C PRO A 172 3.95 -14.50 14.00
N PHE A 173 3.20 -13.60 14.60
CA PHE A 173 2.60 -13.80 15.92
C PHE A 173 1.09 -14.06 15.80
N GLU A 174 0.44 -13.35 14.88
CA GLU A 174 -0.98 -13.51 14.51
C GLU A 174 -1.18 -13.20 13.02
#